data_d48c96b6fbc89bdefc411ae781852f3d
#
_entry.id   d48c96b6fbc89bdefc411ae781852f3d
#
_cell.length_a   1.000
_cell.length_b   1.000
_cell.length_c   1.000
_cell.angle_alpha   90.00
_cell.angle_beta   90.00
_cell.angle_gamma   90.00
#
_symmetry.space_group_name_H-M   'P 1'
#
loop_
_entity.id
_entity.type
_entity.pdbx_description
1 polymer ?
#
loop_
_entity_poly.entity_id
_entity_poly.type
_entity_poly.pdbx_seq_one_letter_code
_entity_poly.pdbx_strand_id
1 'polypeptide(L)'
;KEEVDKMLLSRNVKKGVNLVNDLGILTLLEISNWEEISPVKNLEGMYAQIKINYDLPFTKVEKTNILSIKQILGHETIDKATVYHYGLYLSLVAGEILGIDKKKINKISKELPIHDKKDINIKACDIVAILEIDYSKQVSIILKNIENLIINGKIRNKTSDIEKYIRDHKSE
;
A
#
# COMPACT_ATOMS: atom_id res chain seq x y z
N LYS A 1 -14.08 -1.71 21.49
CA LYS A 1 -12.82 -1.78 20.72
C LYS A 1 -11.72 -2.43 21.58
N GLU A 2 -11.44 -1.94 22.78
CA GLU A 2 -10.32 -2.41 23.61
C GLU A 2 -10.29 -3.93 23.83
N GLU A 3 -11.42 -4.57 24.11
CA GLU A 3 -11.47 -6.03 24.32
C GLU A 3 -11.23 -6.80 23.02
N VAL A 4 -11.71 -6.27 21.88
CA VAL A 4 -11.41 -6.84 20.55
C VAL A 4 -9.92 -6.68 20.23
N ASP A 5 -9.32 -5.53 20.52
CA ASP A 5 -7.89 -5.28 20.33
C ASP A 5 -7.05 -6.29 21.14
N LYS A 6 -7.37 -6.50 22.43
CA LYS A 6 -6.69 -7.48 23.29
C LYS A 6 -6.82 -8.91 22.76
N MET A 7 -8.02 -9.28 22.30
CA MET A 7 -8.27 -10.58 21.70
C MET A 7 -7.44 -10.80 20.44
N LEU A 8 -7.46 -9.83 19.52
CA LEU A 8 -6.73 -9.91 18.25
C LEU A 8 -5.21 -9.98 18.42
N LEU A 9 -4.65 -9.35 19.46
CA LEU A 9 -3.22 -9.41 19.78
C LEU A 9 -2.83 -10.54 20.73
N SER A 10 -3.78 -11.37 21.16
CA SER A 10 -3.50 -12.49 22.05
C SER A 10 -2.67 -13.58 21.37
N ARG A 11 -1.89 -14.35 22.17
CA ARG A 11 -1.14 -15.51 21.67
C ARG A 11 -2.05 -16.61 21.09
N ASN A 12 -3.30 -16.66 21.54
CA ASN A 12 -4.29 -17.67 21.16
C ASN A 12 -5.46 -17.04 20.41
N VAL A 13 -5.19 -16.07 19.52
CA VAL A 13 -6.23 -15.33 18.81
C VAL A 13 -7.28 -16.23 18.16
N LYS A 14 -6.90 -17.33 17.50
CA LYS A 14 -7.85 -18.27 16.89
C LYS A 14 -8.80 -18.90 17.91
N LYS A 15 -8.30 -19.28 19.09
CA LYS A 15 -9.16 -19.81 20.17
C LYS A 15 -10.09 -18.74 20.74
N GLY A 16 -9.59 -17.51 20.92
CA GLY A 16 -10.38 -16.38 21.38
C GLY A 16 -11.50 -16.04 20.40
N VAL A 17 -11.18 -15.95 19.12
CA VAL A 17 -12.15 -15.66 18.06
C VAL A 17 -13.21 -16.77 17.96
N ASN A 18 -12.83 -18.06 18.02
CA ASN A 18 -13.78 -19.17 18.02
C ASN A 18 -14.74 -19.09 19.22
N LEU A 19 -14.23 -18.82 20.42
CA LEU A 19 -15.08 -18.67 21.59
C LEU A 19 -16.09 -17.52 21.44
N VAL A 20 -15.64 -16.37 20.93
CA VAL A 20 -16.49 -15.19 20.69
C VAL A 20 -17.54 -15.48 19.61
N ASN A 21 -17.18 -16.30 18.61
CA ASN A 21 -18.11 -16.79 17.59
C ASN A 21 -19.16 -17.73 18.17
N ASP A 22 -18.75 -18.72 18.99
CA ASP A 22 -19.65 -19.69 19.62
C ASP A 22 -20.67 -19.02 20.56
N LEU A 23 -20.29 -17.87 21.13
CA LEU A 23 -21.17 -17.00 21.90
C LEU A 23 -22.07 -16.09 21.06
N GLY A 24 -21.99 -16.16 19.73
CA GLY A 24 -22.78 -15.33 18.80
C GLY A 24 -22.36 -13.84 18.76
N ILE A 25 -21.26 -13.47 19.43
CA ILE A 25 -20.83 -12.06 19.54
C ILE A 25 -20.32 -11.55 18.20
N LEU A 26 -19.63 -12.38 17.40
CA LEU A 26 -19.15 -11.95 16.07
C LEU A 26 -20.31 -11.60 15.15
N THR A 27 -21.40 -12.38 15.19
CA THR A 27 -22.62 -12.09 14.43
C THR A 27 -23.27 -10.79 14.90
N LEU A 28 -23.34 -10.58 16.23
CA LEU A 28 -23.86 -9.34 16.82
C LEU A 28 -23.06 -8.11 16.42
N LEU A 29 -21.73 -8.25 16.28
CA LEU A 29 -20.82 -7.20 15.88
C LEU A 29 -20.65 -7.12 14.35
N GLU A 30 -21.37 -7.95 13.59
CA GLU A 30 -21.26 -8.03 12.12
C GLU A 30 -19.81 -8.23 11.63
N ILE A 31 -19.03 -9.04 12.35
CA ILE A 31 -17.64 -9.37 11.99
C ILE A 31 -17.64 -10.66 11.17
N SER A 32 -16.97 -10.64 10.03
CA SER A 32 -16.81 -11.80 9.14
C SER A 32 -15.36 -11.92 8.61
N ASN A 33 -15.06 -13.01 7.90
CA ASN A 33 -13.72 -13.38 7.40
C ASN A 33 -12.68 -13.60 8.52
N TRP A 34 -13.13 -14.08 9.67
CA TRP A 34 -12.27 -14.32 10.82
C TRP A 34 -11.64 -15.73 10.83
N GLU A 35 -12.16 -16.66 10.03
CA GLU A 35 -11.69 -18.05 9.97
C GLU A 35 -10.27 -18.17 9.41
N GLU A 36 -9.93 -17.30 8.44
CA GLU A 36 -8.69 -17.34 7.68
C GLU A 36 -7.61 -16.38 8.21
N ILE A 37 -7.78 -15.87 9.44
CA ILE A 37 -6.82 -14.92 10.02
C ILE A 37 -5.43 -15.56 10.13
N SER A 38 -4.43 -14.89 9.54
CA SER A 38 -3.00 -15.10 9.78
C SER A 38 -2.55 -14.23 10.96
N PRO A 39 -2.26 -14.80 12.16
CA PRO A 39 -1.93 -14.00 13.33
C PRO A 39 -0.64 -13.20 13.14
N VAL A 40 -0.73 -11.88 13.29
CA VAL A 40 0.43 -10.97 13.27
C VAL A 40 0.41 -10.08 14.53
N LYS A 41 1.58 -9.61 14.97
CA LYS A 41 1.71 -8.73 16.14
C LYS A 41 1.42 -7.27 15.82
N ASN A 42 0.55 -7.02 14.87
CA ASN A 42 0.18 -5.69 14.42
C ASN A 42 -1.34 -5.58 14.38
N LEU A 43 -1.89 -4.63 15.12
CA LEU A 43 -3.35 -4.49 15.27
C LEU A 43 -4.02 -4.09 13.95
N GLU A 44 -3.43 -3.16 13.20
CA GLU A 44 -3.94 -2.72 11.91
C GLU A 44 -3.92 -3.87 10.90
N GLY A 45 -2.86 -4.71 10.92
CA GLY A 45 -2.75 -5.93 10.12
C GLY A 45 -3.80 -6.97 10.50
N MET A 46 -4.13 -7.11 11.78
CA MET A 46 -5.23 -8.00 12.23
C MET A 46 -6.58 -7.49 11.72
N TYR A 47 -6.86 -6.19 11.87
CA TYR A 47 -8.10 -5.60 11.37
C TYR A 47 -8.22 -5.60 9.84
N ALA A 48 -7.12 -5.53 9.12
CA ALA A 48 -7.14 -5.59 7.66
C ALA A 48 -7.63 -6.94 7.09
N GLN A 49 -7.54 -8.02 7.85
CA GLN A 49 -7.93 -9.38 7.45
C GLN A 49 -9.42 -9.67 7.70
N ILE A 50 -10.08 -8.91 8.57
CA ILE A 50 -11.49 -9.12 8.91
C ILE A 50 -12.37 -8.06 8.26
N LYS A 51 -13.63 -8.42 8.02
CA LYS A 51 -14.66 -7.48 7.57
C LYS A 51 -15.50 -7.08 8.78
N ILE A 52 -15.61 -5.79 9.05
CA ILE A 52 -16.43 -5.22 10.11
C ILE A 52 -17.39 -4.23 9.44
N ASN A 53 -18.70 -4.41 9.66
CA ASN A 53 -19.73 -3.51 9.16
C ASN A 53 -20.08 -2.39 10.15
N TYR A 54 -19.40 -2.32 11.26
CA TYR A 54 -19.70 -1.47 12.38
C TYR A 54 -18.58 -0.43 12.58
N ASP A 55 -18.95 0.79 12.85
CA ASP A 55 -17.99 1.89 12.94
C ASP A 55 -17.25 1.88 14.30
N LEU A 56 -16.13 1.16 14.33
CA LEU A 56 -15.23 1.19 15.47
C LEU A 56 -14.52 2.54 15.58
N PRO A 57 -14.23 3.02 16.81
CA PRO A 57 -13.54 4.29 17.03
C PRO A 57 -12.05 4.19 16.68
N PHE A 58 -11.76 4.08 15.38
CA PHE A 58 -10.42 4.19 14.85
C PHE A 58 -10.06 5.66 14.61
N THR A 59 -8.80 6.00 14.85
CA THR A 59 -8.22 7.26 14.38
C THR A 59 -8.18 7.29 12.85
N LYS A 60 -8.04 8.49 12.28
CA LYS A 60 -7.88 8.64 10.82
C LYS A 60 -6.67 7.86 10.28
N VAL A 61 -5.58 7.83 11.04
CA VAL A 61 -4.35 7.11 10.67
C VAL A 61 -4.59 5.60 10.67
N GLU A 62 -5.18 5.05 11.73
CA GLU A 62 -5.53 3.62 11.80
C GLU A 62 -6.43 3.22 10.63
N LYS A 63 -7.49 3.99 10.34
CA LYS A 63 -8.39 3.72 9.20
C LYS A 63 -7.63 3.67 7.88
N THR A 64 -6.74 4.65 7.65
CA THR A 64 -5.93 4.71 6.43
C THR A 64 -4.99 3.51 6.33
N ASN A 65 -4.29 3.16 7.41
CA ASN A 65 -3.35 2.04 7.43
C ASN A 65 -4.06 0.69 7.21
N ILE A 66 -5.19 0.45 7.88
CA ILE A 66 -6.02 -0.75 7.70
C ILE A 66 -6.46 -0.90 6.24
N LEU A 67 -6.97 0.18 5.63
CA LEU A 67 -7.38 0.17 4.24
C LEU A 67 -6.21 -0.09 3.28
N SER A 68 -5.06 0.53 3.53
CA SER A 68 -3.85 0.34 2.73
C SER A 68 -3.34 -1.10 2.82
N ILE A 69 -3.27 -1.67 4.02
CA ILE A 69 -2.88 -3.08 4.20
C ILE A 69 -3.87 -3.99 3.45
N LYS A 70 -5.17 -3.74 3.58
CA LYS A 70 -6.21 -4.51 2.87
C LYS A 70 -6.05 -4.45 1.35
N GLN A 71 -5.69 -3.28 0.80
CA GLN A 71 -5.40 -3.13 -0.63
C GLN A 71 -4.17 -3.94 -1.04
N ILE A 72 -3.08 -3.91 -0.25
CA ILE A 72 -1.88 -4.71 -0.51
C ILE A 72 -2.21 -6.20 -0.49
N LEU A 73 -3.00 -6.67 0.48
CA LEU A 73 -3.41 -8.07 0.56
C LEU A 73 -4.19 -8.52 -0.67
N GLY A 74 -5.02 -7.64 -1.25
CA GLY A 74 -5.77 -7.92 -2.49
C GLY A 74 -4.90 -8.10 -3.74
N HIS A 75 -3.64 -7.67 -3.72
CA HIS A 75 -2.68 -7.88 -4.82
C HIS A 75 -1.88 -9.19 -4.68
N GLU A 76 -1.93 -9.86 -3.52
CA GLU A 76 -1.22 -11.11 -3.19
C GLU A 76 0.31 -11.06 -3.38
N THR A 77 0.86 -9.96 -3.84
CA THR A 77 2.28 -9.75 -4.10
C THR A 77 2.76 -8.39 -3.60
N ILE A 78 4.04 -8.31 -3.24
CA ILE A 78 4.68 -7.05 -2.84
C ILE A 78 5.84 -6.80 -3.80
N ASP A 79 5.67 -5.79 -4.64
CA ASP A 79 6.65 -5.35 -5.63
C ASP A 79 7.17 -3.93 -5.32
N LYS A 80 7.96 -3.34 -6.23
CA LYS A 80 8.49 -1.99 -6.10
C LYS A 80 7.37 -0.93 -6.01
N ALA A 81 6.31 -1.08 -6.80
CA ALA A 81 5.20 -0.15 -6.80
C ALA A 81 4.45 -0.18 -5.47
N THR A 82 4.22 -1.38 -4.92
CA THR A 82 3.61 -1.56 -3.59
C THR A 82 4.43 -0.87 -2.51
N VAL A 83 5.74 -1.14 -2.45
CA VAL A 83 6.61 -0.54 -1.42
C VAL A 83 6.72 0.98 -1.58
N TYR A 84 6.74 1.49 -2.80
CA TYR A 84 6.77 2.91 -3.07
C TYR A 84 5.47 3.63 -2.64
N HIS A 85 4.31 3.10 -3.03
CA HIS A 85 3.02 3.75 -2.78
C HIS A 85 2.54 3.65 -1.33
N TYR A 86 2.76 2.51 -0.68
CA TYR A 86 2.27 2.25 0.68
C TYR A 86 3.36 2.40 1.75
N GLY A 87 4.62 2.50 1.35
CA GLY A 87 5.76 2.57 2.25
C GLY A 87 6.19 1.22 2.81
N LEU A 88 7.41 1.20 3.34
CA LEU A 88 8.04 -0.02 3.86
C LEU A 88 7.25 -0.63 5.03
N TYR A 89 6.76 0.19 5.96
CA TYR A 89 6.07 -0.29 7.17
C TYR A 89 4.83 -1.12 6.82
N LEU A 90 3.90 -0.57 6.04
CA LEU A 90 2.66 -1.27 5.67
C LEU A 90 2.93 -2.49 4.79
N SER A 91 3.94 -2.39 3.90
CA SER A 91 4.39 -3.53 3.09
C SER A 91 4.96 -4.67 3.93
N LEU A 92 5.69 -4.38 5.02
CA LEU A 92 6.19 -5.40 5.95
C LEU A 92 5.06 -6.07 6.72
N VAL A 93 4.06 -5.31 7.17
CA VAL A 93 2.88 -5.87 7.86
C VAL A 93 2.09 -6.78 6.92
N ALA A 94 1.78 -6.32 5.71
CA ALA A 94 1.10 -7.13 4.70
C ALA A 94 1.94 -8.37 4.31
N GLY A 95 3.25 -8.21 4.18
CA GLY A 95 4.17 -9.32 3.88
C GLY A 95 4.20 -10.39 4.96
N GLU A 96 4.10 -10.01 6.23
CA GLU A 96 3.99 -10.97 7.35
C GLU A 96 2.70 -11.79 7.23
N ILE A 97 1.58 -11.19 6.86
CA ILE A 97 0.29 -11.85 6.64
C ILE A 97 0.38 -12.81 5.44
N LEU A 98 1.00 -12.37 4.33
CA LEU A 98 1.15 -13.15 3.10
C LEU A 98 2.27 -14.21 3.17
N GLY A 99 3.02 -14.30 4.29
CA GLY A 99 4.15 -15.22 4.42
C GLY A 99 5.37 -14.84 3.57
N ILE A 100 5.50 -13.58 3.17
CA ILE A 100 6.63 -13.07 2.37
C ILE A 100 7.79 -12.70 3.29
N ASP A 101 9.01 -13.17 2.94
CA ASP A 101 10.21 -12.88 3.74
C ASP A 101 10.47 -11.36 3.84
N LYS A 102 10.63 -10.88 5.07
CA LYS A 102 10.98 -9.49 5.40
C LYS A 102 12.26 -9.02 4.70
N LYS A 103 13.23 -9.91 4.50
CA LYS A 103 14.48 -9.58 3.78
C LYS A 103 14.20 -9.22 2.32
N LYS A 104 13.26 -9.92 1.67
CA LYS A 104 12.85 -9.62 0.29
C LYS A 104 12.24 -8.22 0.20
N ILE A 105 11.33 -7.87 1.10
CA ILE A 105 10.67 -6.56 1.11
C ILE A 105 11.68 -5.45 1.41
N ASN A 106 12.57 -5.66 2.38
CA ASN A 106 13.64 -4.71 2.69
C ASN A 106 14.60 -4.51 1.49
N LYS A 107 14.90 -5.58 0.74
CA LYS A 107 15.70 -5.48 -0.47
C LYS A 107 14.99 -4.64 -1.53
N ILE A 108 13.71 -4.89 -1.78
CA ILE A 108 12.89 -4.09 -2.70
C ILE A 108 12.93 -2.61 -2.32
N SER A 109 12.75 -2.29 -1.04
CA SER A 109 12.78 -0.91 -0.55
C SER A 109 14.12 -0.22 -0.78
N LYS A 110 15.25 -0.93 -0.59
CA LYS A 110 16.60 -0.40 -0.85
C LYS A 110 16.90 -0.21 -2.34
N GLU A 111 16.26 -1.00 -3.19
CA GLU A 111 16.44 -0.98 -4.64
C GLU A 111 15.44 -0.06 -5.36
N LEU A 112 14.64 0.71 -4.62
CA LEU A 112 13.76 1.70 -5.22
C LEU A 112 14.58 2.80 -5.90
N PRO A 113 14.30 3.12 -7.16
CA PRO A 113 15.01 4.18 -7.89
C PRO A 113 14.65 5.59 -7.40
N ILE A 114 13.49 5.74 -6.74
CA ILE A 114 12.99 6.96 -6.12
C ILE A 114 12.18 6.58 -4.87
N HIS A 115 12.16 7.45 -3.86
CA HIS A 115 11.40 7.27 -2.62
C HIS A 115 10.25 8.27 -2.47
N ASP A 116 10.30 9.38 -3.20
CA ASP A 116 9.28 10.43 -3.23
C ASP A 116 9.15 10.98 -4.66
N LYS A 117 8.00 11.57 -4.98
CA LYS A 117 7.77 12.27 -6.26
C LYS A 117 8.78 13.39 -6.51
N LYS A 118 9.31 13.99 -5.45
CA LYS A 118 10.33 15.05 -5.52
C LYS A 118 11.68 14.54 -6.00
N ASP A 119 11.93 13.23 -5.93
CA ASP A 119 13.15 12.62 -6.41
C ASP A 119 13.18 12.48 -7.94
N ILE A 120 12.07 12.73 -8.63
CA ILE A 120 11.98 12.67 -10.09
C ILE A 120 12.76 13.84 -10.68
N ASN A 121 13.75 13.54 -11.53
CA ASN A 121 14.64 14.51 -12.14
C ASN A 121 14.02 15.26 -13.33
N ILE A 122 12.73 15.63 -13.22
CA ILE A 122 12.02 16.53 -14.11
C ILE A 122 10.93 17.26 -13.33
N LYS A 123 10.67 18.50 -13.70
CA LYS A 123 9.60 19.32 -13.12
C LYS A 123 8.45 19.50 -14.10
N ALA A 124 7.30 19.87 -13.58
CA ALA A 124 6.13 20.14 -14.43
C ALA A 124 6.38 21.26 -15.45
N CYS A 125 7.16 22.30 -15.08
CA CYS A 125 7.55 23.37 -16.00
C CYS A 125 8.40 22.87 -17.19
N ASP A 126 9.25 21.87 -16.98
CA ASP A 126 10.08 21.30 -18.02
C ASP A 126 9.21 20.53 -19.03
N ILE A 127 8.20 19.79 -18.55
CA ILE A 127 7.24 19.08 -19.41
C ILE A 127 6.44 20.05 -20.26
N VAL A 128 5.96 21.14 -19.66
CA VAL A 128 5.25 22.22 -20.38
C VAL A 128 6.13 22.80 -21.49
N ALA A 129 7.40 23.07 -21.20
CA ALA A 129 8.35 23.60 -22.18
C ALA A 129 8.68 22.60 -23.30
N ILE A 130 8.82 21.30 -22.97
CA ILE A 130 9.15 20.26 -23.98
C ILE A 130 7.97 19.99 -24.92
N LEU A 131 6.76 19.98 -24.38
CA LEU A 131 5.55 19.66 -25.15
C LEU A 131 4.90 20.88 -25.77
N GLU A 132 5.31 22.10 -25.36
CA GLU A 132 4.71 23.37 -25.79
C GLU A 132 3.20 23.43 -25.50
N ILE A 133 2.78 22.94 -24.32
CA ILE A 133 1.39 22.90 -23.87
C ILE A 133 1.18 23.79 -22.65
N ASP A 134 -0.06 24.19 -22.41
CA ASP A 134 -0.42 24.91 -21.19
C ASP A 134 -0.40 24.02 -19.95
N TYR A 135 -0.24 24.64 -18.77
CA TYR A 135 -0.30 23.97 -17.49
C TYR A 135 -1.70 23.38 -17.27
N SER A 136 -1.83 22.06 -17.35
CA SER A 136 -3.10 21.36 -17.33
C SER A 136 -3.05 20.04 -16.54
N LYS A 137 -4.22 19.40 -16.38
CA LYS A 137 -4.31 18.03 -15.82
C LYS A 137 -3.44 17.02 -16.59
N GLN A 138 -3.19 17.27 -17.87
CA GLN A 138 -2.37 16.41 -18.73
C GLN A 138 -0.92 16.33 -18.23
N VAL A 139 -0.33 17.43 -17.75
CA VAL A 139 1.02 17.44 -17.16
C VAL A 139 1.08 16.53 -15.91
N SER A 140 0.05 16.53 -15.09
CA SER A 140 -0.04 15.65 -13.91
C SER A 140 -0.14 14.18 -14.29
N ILE A 141 -0.85 13.85 -15.37
CA ILE A 141 -0.95 12.48 -15.90
C ILE A 141 0.41 12.03 -16.43
N ILE A 142 1.10 12.87 -17.19
CA ILE A 142 2.44 12.58 -17.72
C ILE A 142 3.43 12.35 -16.59
N LEU A 143 3.44 13.20 -15.56
CA LEU A 143 4.29 13.03 -14.37
C LEU A 143 4.02 11.69 -13.67
N LYS A 144 2.76 11.32 -13.51
CA LYS A 144 2.37 10.03 -12.91
C LYS A 144 2.82 8.83 -13.77
N ASN A 145 2.75 8.97 -15.10
CA ASN A 145 3.23 7.92 -16.01
C ASN A 145 4.77 7.78 -15.92
N ILE A 146 5.49 8.88 -15.90
CA ILE A 146 6.96 8.91 -15.72
C ILE A 146 7.34 8.28 -14.39
N GLU A 147 6.67 8.65 -13.28
CA GLU A 147 6.84 8.06 -11.96
C GLU A 147 6.73 6.53 -12.02
N ASN A 148 5.65 6.02 -12.61
CA ASN A 148 5.43 4.58 -12.75
C ASN A 148 6.51 3.88 -13.60
N LEU A 149 6.96 4.53 -14.68
CA LEU A 149 8.01 3.98 -15.55
C LEU A 149 9.36 3.90 -14.82
N ILE A 150 9.69 4.91 -14.02
CA ILE A 150 10.91 4.94 -13.19
C ILE A 150 10.85 3.84 -12.13
N ILE A 151 9.76 3.73 -11.37
CA ILE A 151 9.58 2.72 -10.32
C ILE A 151 9.75 1.31 -10.89
N ASN A 152 9.16 1.05 -12.07
CA ASN A 152 9.24 -0.23 -12.75
C ASN A 152 10.56 -0.46 -13.50
N GLY A 153 11.50 0.49 -13.45
CA GLY A 153 12.81 0.39 -14.11
C GLY A 153 12.77 0.44 -15.64
N LYS A 154 11.66 0.91 -16.23
CA LYS A 154 11.50 1.04 -17.69
C LYS A 154 12.27 2.23 -18.25
N ILE A 155 12.42 3.30 -17.46
CA ILE A 155 13.28 4.44 -17.75
C ILE A 155 14.15 4.75 -16.53
N ARG A 156 15.33 5.30 -16.75
CA ARG A 156 16.21 5.76 -15.68
C ARG A 156 15.76 7.11 -15.18
N ASN A 157 15.92 7.38 -13.89
CA ASN A 157 15.67 8.72 -13.33
C ASN A 157 16.79 9.69 -13.67
N LYS A 158 16.98 9.96 -14.97
CA LYS A 158 17.90 10.95 -15.52
C LYS A 158 17.10 11.89 -16.41
N THR A 159 17.35 13.19 -16.31
CA THR A 159 16.65 14.22 -17.08
C THR A 159 16.67 13.90 -18.58
N SER A 160 17.83 13.54 -19.15
CA SER A 160 17.96 13.19 -20.56
C SER A 160 17.08 12.02 -21.01
N ASP A 161 16.99 10.96 -20.18
CA ASP A 161 16.21 9.77 -20.52
C ASP A 161 14.70 10.07 -20.43
N ILE A 162 14.31 10.88 -19.44
CA ILE A 162 12.92 11.32 -19.25
C ILE A 162 12.50 12.27 -20.38
N GLU A 163 13.32 13.26 -20.74
CA GLU A 163 13.05 14.18 -21.85
C GLU A 163 12.90 13.44 -23.18
N LYS A 164 13.79 12.47 -23.43
CA LYS A 164 13.70 11.63 -24.62
C LYS A 164 12.36 10.90 -24.66
N TYR A 165 11.98 10.25 -23.55
CA TYR A 165 10.69 9.56 -23.45
C TYR A 165 9.51 10.50 -23.75
N ILE A 166 9.50 11.71 -23.19
CA ILE A 166 8.43 12.69 -23.40
C ILE A 166 8.35 13.11 -24.88
N ARG A 167 9.50 13.34 -25.54
CA ARG A 167 9.55 13.72 -26.97
C ARG A 167 9.05 12.61 -27.89
N ASP A 168 9.47 11.37 -27.61
CA ASP A 168 9.10 10.19 -28.40
C ASP A 168 7.59 9.87 -28.31
N HIS A 169 6.92 10.32 -27.22
CA HIS A 169 5.48 10.08 -26.96
C HIS A 169 4.64 11.38 -27.00
N LYS A 170 5.13 12.42 -27.70
CA LYS A 170 4.44 13.72 -27.87
C LYS A 170 3.10 13.60 -28.64
N SER A 171 2.88 12.49 -29.34
CA SER A 171 1.78 12.32 -30.32
C SER A 171 0.64 11.41 -29.83
N GLU A 172 0.69 10.89 -28.58
CA GLU A 172 -0.37 10.10 -27.96
C GLU A 172 -1.13 10.94 -26.92
#